data_01c0c9647257d3863e5c499acd3694a5
#
_entry.id   01c0c9647257d3863e5c499acd3694a5
#
_cell.length_a   1.000
_cell.length_b   1.000
_cell.length_c   1.000
_cell.angle_alpha   90.00
_cell.angle_beta   90.00
_cell.angle_gamma   90.00
#
_symmetry.space_group_name_H-M   'P 1'
#
loop_
_entity.id
_entity.type
_entity.pdbx_description
1 polymer ?
#
loop_
_entity_poly.entity_id
_entity_poly.type
_entity_poly.pdbx_seq_one_letter_code
_entity_poly.pdbx_strand_id
1 'polypeptide(L)'
;MRTALERVSRVASTHSLSGIRNFVVNYIIQCSNTPESLKAQRVLLNKLNLVLISVLKQEWPHNWPTFINEIISACRSNLSICENNMIILRLLSEEVFDYSAEQMTSTKTRNLKTTMCNEFSQIFQLCQEILTTADQESLVKATLETLLKFCNWIPLGYIFETNLIETLRTRFLEVPEFRNVTLQVLTEIGGLALGGPGQPNAYSEELVKMFVDTLSVIANIIPLELDLKTTYPQSNSRDQQFIQQLALFLCNTFGAHVDVSLLPVLSYNLLCDRAH
;
A
#
# COMPACT_ATOMS: atom_id res chain seq x y z
N MET A 1 -36.71 3.75 32.61
CA MET A 1 -37.42 3.40 31.36
C MET A 1 -36.66 3.82 30.07
N ARG A 2 -36.04 5.01 29.99
CA ARG A 2 -35.21 5.44 28.86
C ARG A 2 -34.06 4.48 28.54
N THR A 3 -33.31 3.99 29.51
CA THR A 3 -32.16 3.10 29.37
C THR A 3 -32.49 1.72 28.79
N ALA A 4 -33.70 1.19 29.03
CA ALA A 4 -34.12 -0.11 28.49
C ALA A 4 -34.51 0.00 27.00
N LEU A 5 -35.17 1.09 26.60
CA LEU A 5 -35.54 1.37 25.22
C LEU A 5 -34.29 1.66 24.35
N GLU A 6 -33.29 2.36 24.89
CA GLU A 6 -32.02 2.61 24.23
C GLU A 6 -31.21 1.31 24.05
N ARG A 7 -31.26 0.38 25.03
CA ARG A 7 -30.64 -0.96 24.89
C ARG A 7 -31.36 -1.82 23.85
N VAL A 8 -32.68 -1.83 23.82
CA VAL A 8 -33.47 -2.59 22.83
C VAL A 8 -33.26 -2.02 21.43
N SER A 9 -33.26 -0.70 21.26
CA SER A 9 -32.95 -0.05 19.97
C SER A 9 -31.54 -0.35 19.50
N ARG A 10 -30.55 -0.37 20.40
CA ARG A 10 -29.18 -0.72 20.10
C ARG A 10 -29.02 -2.20 19.71
N VAL A 11 -29.70 -3.12 20.41
CA VAL A 11 -29.72 -4.56 20.09
C VAL A 11 -30.41 -4.82 18.76
N ALA A 12 -31.53 -4.16 18.48
CA ALA A 12 -32.20 -4.29 17.19
C ALA A 12 -31.36 -3.74 16.02
N SER A 13 -30.63 -2.64 16.23
CA SER A 13 -29.74 -2.10 15.21
C SER A 13 -28.47 -2.97 14.98
N THR A 14 -27.93 -3.61 16.03
CA THR A 14 -26.79 -4.53 15.90
C THR A 14 -27.18 -5.82 15.18
N HIS A 15 -28.36 -6.37 15.42
CA HIS A 15 -28.88 -7.53 14.66
C HIS A 15 -29.11 -7.19 13.17
N SER A 16 -29.55 -6.00 12.86
CA SER A 16 -29.71 -5.53 11.48
C SER A 16 -28.35 -5.34 10.79
N LEU A 17 -27.36 -4.77 11.48
CA LEU A 17 -26.01 -4.57 10.93
C LEU A 17 -25.28 -5.88 10.68
N SER A 18 -25.39 -6.86 11.58
CA SER A 18 -24.78 -8.19 11.37
C SER A 18 -25.42 -8.95 10.21
N GLY A 19 -26.72 -8.78 9.98
CA GLY A 19 -27.40 -9.31 8.80
C GLY A 19 -26.90 -8.70 7.49
N ILE A 20 -26.76 -7.36 7.45
CA ILE A 20 -26.20 -6.65 6.30
C ILE A 20 -24.76 -7.07 6.06
N ARG A 21 -23.93 -7.13 7.11
CA ARG A 21 -22.55 -7.60 7.03
C ARG A 21 -22.46 -8.96 6.37
N ASN A 22 -23.19 -9.94 6.89
CA ASN A 22 -23.15 -11.32 6.40
C ASN A 22 -23.62 -11.40 4.93
N PHE A 23 -24.64 -10.65 4.56
CA PHE A 23 -25.10 -10.57 3.17
C PHE A 23 -24.01 -10.00 2.26
N VAL A 24 -23.41 -8.85 2.64
CA VAL A 24 -22.37 -8.19 1.84
C VAL A 24 -21.14 -9.08 1.68
N VAL A 25 -20.65 -9.69 2.77
CA VAL A 25 -19.48 -10.58 2.77
C VAL A 25 -19.74 -11.79 1.88
N ASN A 26 -20.87 -12.48 2.05
CA ASN A 26 -21.22 -13.64 1.21
C ASN A 26 -21.31 -13.27 -0.27
N TYR A 27 -21.86 -12.11 -0.58
CA TYR A 27 -21.97 -11.66 -1.97
C TYR A 27 -20.61 -11.28 -2.57
N ILE A 28 -19.73 -10.63 -1.80
CA ILE A 28 -18.35 -10.38 -2.19
C ILE A 28 -17.62 -11.69 -2.50
N ILE A 29 -17.73 -12.69 -1.61
CA ILE A 29 -17.11 -14.01 -1.81
C ILE A 29 -17.63 -14.67 -3.10
N GLN A 30 -18.94 -14.66 -3.34
CA GLN A 30 -19.52 -15.22 -4.56
C GLN A 30 -19.00 -14.51 -5.83
N CYS A 31 -18.92 -13.18 -5.81
CA CYS A 31 -18.46 -12.39 -6.95
C CYS A 31 -16.95 -12.48 -7.19
N SER A 32 -16.15 -12.79 -6.17
CA SER A 32 -14.67 -12.84 -6.23
C SER A 32 -14.10 -14.27 -6.23
N ASN A 33 -14.93 -15.30 -6.28
CA ASN A 33 -14.50 -16.69 -6.12
C ASN A 33 -13.66 -17.24 -7.31
N THR A 34 -13.82 -16.67 -8.50
CA THR A 34 -13.04 -17.03 -9.69
C THR A 34 -12.51 -15.79 -10.41
N PRO A 35 -11.40 -15.88 -11.16
CA PRO A 35 -10.84 -14.75 -11.91
C PRO A 35 -11.83 -14.11 -12.89
N GLU A 36 -12.64 -14.95 -13.56
CA GLU A 36 -13.64 -14.53 -14.53
C GLU A 36 -14.75 -13.72 -13.85
N SER A 37 -15.27 -14.22 -12.71
CA SER A 37 -16.30 -13.56 -11.93
C SER A 37 -15.78 -12.24 -11.36
N LEU A 38 -14.57 -12.25 -10.78
CA LEU A 38 -13.90 -11.06 -10.25
C LEU A 38 -13.81 -9.96 -11.33
N LYS A 39 -13.39 -10.32 -12.53
CA LYS A 39 -13.27 -9.37 -13.65
C LYS A 39 -14.64 -8.88 -14.15
N ALA A 40 -15.59 -9.78 -14.32
CA ALA A 40 -16.94 -9.45 -14.79
C ALA A 40 -17.72 -8.58 -13.79
N GLN A 41 -17.53 -8.82 -12.49
CA GLN A 41 -18.27 -8.15 -11.40
C GLN A 41 -17.49 -6.97 -10.79
N ARG A 42 -16.38 -6.53 -11.38
CA ARG A 42 -15.47 -5.53 -10.79
C ARG A 42 -16.16 -4.25 -10.33
N VAL A 43 -17.10 -3.72 -11.12
CA VAL A 43 -17.83 -2.48 -10.77
C VAL A 43 -18.71 -2.70 -9.55
N LEU A 44 -19.39 -3.85 -9.48
CA LEU A 44 -20.24 -4.19 -8.35
C LEU A 44 -19.38 -4.45 -7.10
N LEU A 45 -18.30 -5.21 -7.21
CA LEU A 45 -17.36 -5.48 -6.14
C LEU A 45 -16.79 -4.20 -5.53
N ASN A 46 -16.40 -3.22 -6.35
CA ASN A 46 -15.92 -1.95 -5.85
C ASN A 46 -16.97 -1.25 -4.96
N LYS A 47 -18.24 -1.28 -5.34
CA LYS A 47 -19.34 -0.72 -4.52
C LYS A 47 -19.58 -1.53 -3.25
N LEU A 48 -19.57 -2.85 -3.34
CA LEU A 48 -19.74 -3.73 -2.18
C LEU A 48 -18.58 -3.59 -1.19
N ASN A 49 -17.35 -3.45 -1.67
CA ASN A 49 -16.19 -3.19 -0.84
C ASN A 49 -16.35 -1.88 -0.06
N LEU A 50 -16.83 -0.80 -0.69
CA LEU A 50 -17.11 0.47 0.01
C LEU A 50 -18.23 0.33 1.06
N VAL A 51 -19.27 -0.46 0.79
CA VAL A 51 -20.31 -0.77 1.78
C VAL A 51 -19.70 -1.55 2.95
N LEU A 52 -18.85 -2.54 2.65
CA LEU A 52 -18.14 -3.31 3.68
C LEU A 52 -17.26 -2.42 4.56
N ILE A 53 -16.50 -1.49 3.97
CA ILE A 53 -15.70 -0.51 4.73
C ILE A 53 -16.61 0.34 5.65
N SER A 54 -17.77 0.76 5.17
CA SER A 54 -18.71 1.51 5.99
C SER A 54 -19.25 0.69 7.18
N VAL A 55 -19.46 -0.61 7.00
CA VAL A 55 -19.83 -1.54 8.08
C VAL A 55 -18.66 -1.74 9.05
N LEU A 56 -17.45 -1.95 8.54
CA LEU A 56 -16.23 -2.11 9.36
C LEU A 56 -15.99 -0.92 10.26
N LYS A 57 -16.21 0.30 9.79
CA LYS A 57 -16.11 1.50 10.63
C LYS A 57 -17.06 1.48 11.84
N GLN A 58 -18.13 0.73 11.78
CA GLN A 58 -19.09 0.61 12.89
C GLN A 58 -18.83 -0.61 13.78
N GLU A 59 -18.42 -1.72 13.22
CA GLU A 59 -18.31 -2.99 13.91
C GLU A 59 -16.89 -3.36 14.36
N TRP A 60 -15.87 -3.01 13.56
CA TRP A 60 -14.50 -3.36 13.89
C TRP A 60 -13.85 -2.33 14.83
N PRO A 61 -13.05 -2.75 15.83
CA PRO A 61 -12.74 -4.14 16.20
C PRO A 61 -13.75 -4.79 17.16
N HIS A 62 -14.68 -4.03 17.76
CA HIS A 62 -15.46 -4.46 18.94
C HIS A 62 -16.45 -5.59 18.65
N ASN A 63 -17.24 -5.46 17.58
CA ASN A 63 -18.28 -6.43 17.22
C ASN A 63 -17.78 -7.45 16.18
N TRP A 64 -16.62 -7.19 15.57
CA TRP A 64 -16.00 -8.09 14.59
C TRP A 64 -14.47 -8.15 14.77
N PRO A 65 -14.00 -8.67 15.93
CA PRO A 65 -12.56 -8.71 16.24
C PRO A 65 -11.74 -9.65 15.32
N THR A 66 -12.39 -10.63 14.71
CA THR A 66 -11.76 -11.66 13.86
C THR A 66 -11.55 -11.23 12.40
N PHE A 67 -11.98 -10.03 12.02
CA PHE A 67 -12.00 -9.58 10.63
C PHE A 67 -10.66 -9.76 9.90
N ILE A 68 -9.55 -9.33 10.48
CA ILE A 68 -8.23 -9.45 9.83
C ILE A 68 -7.82 -10.93 9.68
N ASN A 69 -8.06 -11.75 10.71
CA ASN A 69 -7.76 -13.18 10.63
C ASN A 69 -8.60 -13.90 9.56
N GLU A 70 -9.87 -13.53 9.43
CA GLU A 70 -10.77 -14.07 8.40
C GLU A 70 -10.31 -13.67 6.99
N ILE A 71 -9.91 -12.40 6.79
CA ILE A 71 -9.34 -11.92 5.51
C ILE A 71 -8.08 -12.72 5.14
N ILE A 72 -7.13 -12.87 6.06
CA ILE A 72 -5.89 -13.59 5.83
C ILE A 72 -6.16 -15.08 5.51
N SER A 73 -7.05 -15.72 6.26
CA SER A 73 -7.44 -17.10 6.03
C SER A 73 -8.05 -17.29 4.64
N ALA A 74 -8.94 -16.37 4.24
CA ALA A 74 -9.56 -16.40 2.92
C ALA A 74 -8.55 -16.18 1.79
N CYS A 75 -7.56 -15.30 1.98
CA CYS A 75 -6.46 -15.07 1.03
C CYS A 75 -5.65 -16.35 0.75
N ARG A 76 -5.36 -17.12 1.80
CA ARG A 76 -4.60 -18.36 1.67
C ARG A 76 -5.40 -19.50 1.02
N SER A 77 -6.71 -19.42 1.03
CA SER A 77 -7.59 -20.44 0.45
C SER A 77 -7.89 -20.24 -1.04
N ASN A 78 -7.92 -18.98 -1.52
CA ASN A 78 -8.31 -18.66 -2.89
C ASN A 78 -7.66 -17.35 -3.37
N LEU A 79 -6.87 -17.43 -4.44
CA LEU A 79 -6.11 -16.27 -4.99
C LEU A 79 -7.01 -15.17 -5.55
N SER A 80 -8.17 -15.51 -6.13
CA SER A 80 -9.10 -14.49 -6.65
C SER A 80 -9.79 -13.73 -5.51
N ILE A 81 -10.16 -14.43 -4.44
CA ILE A 81 -10.65 -13.79 -3.21
C ILE A 81 -9.54 -12.94 -2.59
N CYS A 82 -8.29 -13.43 -2.60
CA CYS A 82 -7.14 -12.70 -2.11
C CYS A 82 -6.95 -11.37 -2.84
N GLU A 83 -7.06 -11.34 -4.16
CA GLU A 83 -6.97 -10.09 -4.96
C GLU A 83 -7.99 -9.06 -4.49
N ASN A 84 -9.26 -9.45 -4.31
CA ASN A 84 -10.28 -8.53 -3.80
C ASN A 84 -10.03 -8.13 -2.34
N ASN A 85 -9.51 -9.04 -1.52
CA ASN A 85 -9.17 -8.76 -0.13
C ASN A 85 -8.01 -7.76 0.00
N MET A 86 -7.02 -7.78 -0.91
CA MET A 86 -6.01 -6.72 -0.98
C MET A 86 -6.66 -5.36 -1.25
N ILE A 87 -7.65 -5.29 -2.15
CA ILE A 87 -8.39 -4.05 -2.41
C ILE A 87 -9.17 -3.60 -1.15
N ILE A 88 -9.80 -4.51 -0.41
CA ILE A 88 -10.50 -4.19 0.84
C ILE A 88 -9.52 -3.63 1.88
N LEU A 89 -8.35 -4.25 2.06
CA LEU A 89 -7.33 -3.78 2.99
C LEU A 89 -6.80 -2.39 2.62
N ARG A 90 -6.61 -2.13 1.32
CA ARG A 90 -6.24 -0.80 0.81
C ARG A 90 -7.29 0.24 1.16
N LEU A 91 -8.55 -0.01 0.83
CA LEU A 91 -9.66 0.88 1.12
C LEU A 91 -9.84 1.13 2.63
N LEU A 92 -9.65 0.10 3.45
CA LEU A 92 -9.68 0.24 4.91
C LEU A 92 -8.55 1.16 5.40
N SER A 93 -7.34 0.99 4.86
CA SER A 93 -6.20 1.85 5.18
C SER A 93 -6.48 3.31 4.82
N GLU A 94 -6.95 3.58 3.60
CA GLU A 94 -7.33 4.91 3.14
C GLU A 94 -8.38 5.53 4.08
N GLU A 95 -9.42 4.80 4.42
CA GLU A 95 -10.49 5.30 5.29
C GLU A 95 -10.01 5.58 6.71
N VAL A 96 -9.13 4.75 7.27
CA VAL A 96 -8.63 4.89 8.64
C VAL A 96 -7.57 5.97 8.76
N PHE A 97 -6.66 6.11 7.78
CA PHE A 97 -5.49 6.99 7.88
C PHE A 97 -5.65 8.29 7.10
N ASP A 98 -6.29 8.28 5.92
CA ASP A 98 -6.41 9.46 5.07
C ASP A 98 -7.70 10.25 5.34
N TYR A 99 -8.86 9.58 5.46
CA TYR A 99 -10.18 10.23 5.51
C TYR A 99 -10.83 10.26 6.90
N SER A 100 -10.24 9.66 7.92
CA SER A 100 -10.86 9.51 9.24
C SER A 100 -11.15 10.81 9.98
N ALA A 101 -10.42 11.88 9.67
CA ALA A 101 -10.53 13.16 10.38
C ALA A 101 -11.86 13.90 10.12
N GLU A 102 -12.51 13.65 8.99
CA GLU A 102 -13.71 14.41 8.58
C GLU A 102 -15.04 13.74 9.00
N GLN A 103 -15.03 12.42 9.22
CA GLN A 103 -16.26 11.63 9.34
C GLN A 103 -16.44 10.88 10.66
N MET A 104 -15.42 10.83 11.52
CA MET A 104 -15.44 10.06 12.76
C MET A 104 -15.01 10.88 13.98
N THR A 105 -15.46 10.48 15.17
CA THR A 105 -14.96 11.07 16.42
C THR A 105 -13.47 10.72 16.60
N SER A 106 -12.72 11.62 17.20
CA SER A 106 -11.26 11.45 17.44
C SER A 106 -10.93 10.15 18.19
N THR A 107 -11.77 9.76 19.15
CA THR A 107 -11.61 8.50 19.91
C THR A 107 -11.77 7.29 18.99
N LYS A 108 -12.77 7.27 18.12
CA LYS A 108 -13.03 6.17 17.20
C LYS A 108 -11.91 6.01 16.18
N THR A 109 -11.48 7.13 15.60
CA THR A 109 -10.33 7.18 14.69
C THR A 109 -9.07 6.61 15.34
N ARG A 110 -8.76 7.04 16.58
CA ARG A 110 -7.60 6.55 17.33
C ARG A 110 -7.68 5.05 17.58
N ASN A 111 -8.85 4.52 17.97
CA ASN A 111 -9.02 3.09 18.21
C ASN A 111 -8.81 2.27 16.93
N LEU A 112 -9.38 2.71 15.79
CA LEU A 112 -9.19 2.04 14.50
C LEU A 112 -7.73 2.04 14.08
N LYS A 113 -7.03 3.18 14.18
CA LYS A 113 -5.59 3.28 13.89
C LYS A 113 -4.77 2.34 14.77
N THR A 114 -5.00 2.36 16.08
CA THR A 114 -4.30 1.49 17.02
C THR A 114 -4.52 0.01 16.70
N THR A 115 -5.76 -0.38 16.41
CA THR A 115 -6.06 -1.77 16.07
C THR A 115 -5.41 -2.17 14.75
N MET A 116 -5.48 -1.32 13.72
CA MET A 116 -4.82 -1.59 12.43
C MET A 116 -3.32 -1.78 12.59
N CYS A 117 -2.66 -0.93 13.40
CA CYS A 117 -1.23 -1.07 13.71
C CYS A 117 -0.91 -2.37 14.45
N ASN A 118 -1.76 -2.79 15.39
CA ASN A 118 -1.56 -4.05 16.14
C ASN A 118 -1.69 -5.29 15.26
N GLU A 119 -2.58 -5.27 14.28
CA GLU A 119 -2.80 -6.40 13.35
C GLU A 119 -1.86 -6.37 12.14
N PHE A 120 -1.07 -5.28 11.98
CA PHE A 120 -0.31 -5.04 10.76
C PHE A 120 0.74 -6.12 10.46
N SER A 121 1.35 -6.71 11.48
CA SER A 121 2.37 -7.75 11.29
C SER A 121 1.86 -8.93 10.46
N GLN A 122 0.62 -9.35 10.67
CA GLN A 122 -0.01 -10.45 9.93
C GLN A 122 -0.34 -10.03 8.49
N ILE A 123 -0.82 -8.78 8.31
CA ILE A 123 -1.10 -8.22 6.98
C ILE A 123 0.20 -8.09 6.17
N PHE A 124 1.27 -7.61 6.81
CA PHE A 124 2.57 -7.46 6.16
C PHE A 124 3.16 -8.80 5.74
N GLN A 125 3.08 -9.80 6.62
CA GLN A 125 3.51 -11.16 6.30
C GLN A 125 2.75 -11.71 5.09
N LEU A 126 1.42 -11.52 5.03
CA LEU A 126 0.63 -11.90 3.86
C LEU A 126 1.09 -11.19 2.58
N CYS A 127 1.36 -9.89 2.65
CA CYS A 127 1.90 -9.14 1.50
C CYS A 127 3.24 -9.73 1.03
N GLN A 128 4.15 -10.04 1.94
CA GLN A 128 5.44 -10.67 1.61
C GLN A 128 5.26 -12.06 1.01
N GLU A 129 4.36 -12.89 1.54
CA GLU A 129 4.01 -14.20 0.99
C GLU A 129 3.54 -14.06 -0.47
N ILE A 130 2.60 -13.14 -0.74
CA ILE A 130 2.09 -12.89 -2.10
C ILE A 130 3.20 -12.40 -3.03
N LEU A 131 3.97 -11.39 -2.64
CA LEU A 131 5.04 -10.83 -3.48
C LEU A 131 6.16 -11.85 -3.76
N THR A 132 6.30 -12.88 -2.93
CA THR A 132 7.33 -13.92 -3.11
C THR A 132 6.83 -15.09 -3.94
N THR A 133 5.57 -15.48 -3.80
CA THR A 133 5.07 -16.76 -4.33
C THR A 133 4.02 -16.63 -5.42
N ALA A 134 3.33 -15.48 -5.55
CA ALA A 134 2.24 -15.36 -6.51
C ALA A 134 2.75 -15.05 -7.93
N ASP A 135 2.21 -15.78 -8.91
CA ASP A 135 2.44 -15.55 -10.34
C ASP A 135 1.30 -14.76 -11.00
N GLN A 136 0.17 -14.57 -10.31
CA GLN A 136 -0.99 -13.86 -10.83
C GLN A 136 -0.73 -12.35 -10.84
N GLU A 137 -0.57 -11.78 -12.04
CA GLU A 137 -0.25 -10.36 -12.25
C GLU A 137 -1.21 -9.42 -11.51
N SER A 138 -2.52 -9.66 -11.60
CA SER A 138 -3.53 -8.79 -10.98
C SER A 138 -3.46 -8.81 -9.45
N LEU A 139 -3.17 -9.96 -8.83
CA LEU A 139 -2.97 -10.08 -7.39
C LEU A 139 -1.70 -9.37 -6.93
N VAL A 140 -0.58 -9.57 -7.64
CA VAL A 140 0.69 -8.88 -7.35
C VAL A 140 0.49 -7.37 -7.43
N LYS A 141 -0.16 -6.88 -8.47
CA LYS A 141 -0.46 -5.46 -8.64
C LYS A 141 -1.34 -4.91 -7.52
N ALA A 142 -2.42 -5.62 -7.16
CA ALA A 142 -3.29 -5.22 -6.05
C ALA A 142 -2.52 -5.16 -4.73
N THR A 143 -1.57 -6.06 -4.51
CA THR A 143 -0.72 -6.08 -3.31
C THR A 143 0.26 -4.90 -3.29
N LEU A 144 0.90 -4.58 -4.41
CA LEU A 144 1.78 -3.41 -4.53
C LEU A 144 1.01 -2.10 -4.31
N GLU A 145 -0.19 -1.96 -4.89
CA GLU A 145 -1.08 -0.82 -4.67
C GLU A 145 -1.54 -0.70 -3.20
N THR A 146 -1.68 -1.82 -2.51
CA THR A 146 -2.03 -1.87 -1.08
C THR A 146 -0.85 -1.44 -0.21
N LEU A 147 0.36 -1.95 -0.50
CA LEU A 147 1.59 -1.53 0.17
C LEU A 147 1.87 -0.04 -0.02
N LEU A 148 1.60 0.51 -1.21
CA LEU A 148 1.71 1.94 -1.47
C LEU A 148 0.94 2.77 -0.44
N LYS A 149 -0.28 2.34 -0.09
CA LYS A 149 -1.09 3.01 0.92
C LYS A 149 -0.60 2.77 2.35
N PHE A 150 0.02 1.64 2.61
CA PHE A 150 0.56 1.34 3.92
C PHE A 150 1.83 2.13 4.24
N CYS A 151 2.65 2.45 3.25
CA CYS A 151 3.93 3.17 3.45
C CYS A 151 3.78 4.48 4.24
N ASN A 152 2.61 5.13 4.20
CA ASN A 152 2.36 6.40 4.87
C ASN A 152 2.24 6.29 6.40
N TRP A 153 2.04 5.10 6.97
CA TRP A 153 1.75 4.95 8.39
C TRP A 153 2.41 3.75 9.07
N ILE A 154 2.99 2.82 8.31
CA ILE A 154 3.64 1.63 8.90
C ILE A 154 4.94 2.01 9.64
N PRO A 155 5.31 1.29 10.71
CA PRO A 155 6.59 1.47 11.36
C PRO A 155 7.76 1.25 10.39
N LEU A 156 8.78 2.12 10.48
CA LEU A 156 9.94 2.10 9.58
C LEU A 156 10.69 0.76 9.55
N GLY A 157 10.68 0.00 10.65
CA GLY A 157 11.29 -1.33 10.70
C GLY A 157 10.73 -2.30 9.68
N TYR A 158 9.42 -2.24 9.35
CA TYR A 158 8.85 -3.07 8.29
C TYR A 158 9.41 -2.73 6.90
N ILE A 159 9.87 -1.51 6.70
CA ILE A 159 10.44 -1.04 5.44
C ILE A 159 11.94 -1.35 5.37
N PHE A 160 12.71 -0.94 6.41
CA PHE A 160 14.17 -0.92 6.36
C PHE A 160 14.84 -2.14 7.00
N GLU A 161 14.16 -2.86 7.93
CA GLU A 161 14.71 -4.04 8.61
C GLU A 161 14.27 -5.37 7.95
N THR A 162 13.53 -5.29 6.84
CA THR A 162 13.11 -6.46 6.07
C THR A 162 13.68 -6.43 4.65
N ASN A 163 13.40 -7.48 3.87
CA ASN A 163 13.79 -7.53 2.45
C ASN A 163 12.80 -6.81 1.51
N LEU A 164 11.88 -5.96 2.02
CA LEU A 164 10.85 -5.33 1.20
C LEU A 164 11.43 -4.50 0.05
N ILE A 165 12.36 -3.59 0.36
CA ILE A 165 13.01 -2.70 -0.64
C ILE A 165 13.73 -3.53 -1.70
N GLU A 166 14.49 -4.55 -1.28
CA GLU A 166 15.20 -5.42 -2.20
C GLU A 166 14.24 -6.19 -3.12
N THR A 167 13.17 -6.75 -2.56
CA THR A 167 12.14 -7.45 -3.32
C THR A 167 11.47 -6.52 -4.35
N LEU A 168 11.11 -5.31 -3.95
CA LEU A 168 10.52 -4.30 -4.85
C LEU A 168 11.45 -4.00 -6.02
N ARG A 169 12.72 -3.74 -5.73
CA ARG A 169 13.73 -3.36 -6.72
C ARG A 169 14.06 -4.49 -7.68
N THR A 170 14.31 -5.70 -7.16
CA THR A 170 14.82 -6.82 -7.97
C THR A 170 13.75 -7.60 -8.72
N ARG A 171 12.53 -7.67 -8.19
CA ARG A 171 11.47 -8.47 -8.81
C ARG A 171 10.47 -7.67 -9.63
N PHE A 172 10.26 -6.40 -9.32
CA PHE A 172 9.13 -5.67 -9.89
C PHE A 172 9.52 -4.40 -10.65
N LEU A 173 10.65 -3.76 -10.32
CA LEU A 173 11.00 -2.47 -10.93
C LEU A 173 11.34 -2.59 -12.43
N GLU A 174 11.96 -3.67 -12.86
CA GLU A 174 12.28 -3.90 -14.28
C GLU A 174 11.08 -4.42 -15.09
N VAL A 175 10.05 -4.95 -14.42
CA VAL A 175 8.89 -5.55 -15.08
C VAL A 175 7.92 -4.46 -15.51
N PRO A 176 7.61 -4.32 -16.82
CA PRO A 176 6.79 -3.22 -17.35
C PRO A 176 5.41 -3.09 -16.69
N GLU A 177 4.80 -4.20 -16.29
CA GLU A 177 3.47 -4.26 -15.67
C GLU A 177 3.47 -3.68 -14.26
N PHE A 178 4.57 -3.79 -13.53
CA PHE A 178 4.69 -3.44 -12.12
C PHE A 178 5.55 -2.20 -11.87
N ARG A 179 6.45 -1.82 -12.79
CA ARG A 179 7.47 -0.78 -12.55
C ARG A 179 6.89 0.55 -12.08
N ASN A 180 5.73 0.97 -12.61
CA ASN A 180 5.13 2.25 -12.23
C ASN A 180 4.66 2.25 -10.77
N VAL A 181 3.91 1.23 -10.35
CA VAL A 181 3.45 1.13 -8.96
C VAL A 181 4.62 0.86 -8.01
N THR A 182 5.61 0.10 -8.43
CA THR A 182 6.82 -0.15 -7.65
C THR A 182 7.60 1.13 -7.41
N LEU A 183 7.80 1.93 -8.45
CA LEU A 183 8.48 3.22 -8.30
C LEU A 183 7.65 4.20 -7.44
N GLN A 184 6.31 4.14 -7.48
CA GLN A 184 5.45 4.89 -6.56
C GLN A 184 5.70 4.48 -5.10
N VAL A 185 5.76 3.18 -4.80
CA VAL A 185 6.08 2.69 -3.44
C VAL A 185 7.45 3.20 -2.99
N LEU A 186 8.47 3.09 -3.85
CA LEU A 186 9.81 3.59 -3.54
C LEU A 186 9.84 5.13 -3.40
N THR A 187 8.99 5.86 -4.11
CA THR A 187 8.82 7.32 -3.98
C THR A 187 8.26 7.70 -2.61
N GLU A 188 7.24 7.00 -2.14
CA GLU A 188 6.68 7.23 -0.79
C GLU A 188 7.72 6.90 0.28
N ILE A 189 8.45 5.78 0.15
CA ILE A 189 9.54 5.43 1.07
C ILE A 189 10.63 6.52 1.07
N GLY A 190 11.00 7.01 -0.12
CA GLY A 190 11.99 8.07 -0.27
C GLY A 190 11.59 9.40 0.36
N GLY A 191 10.29 9.65 0.51
CA GLY A 191 9.75 10.86 1.16
C GLY A 191 9.51 10.75 2.66
N LEU A 192 9.76 9.58 3.29
CA LEU A 192 9.47 9.38 4.71
C LEU A 192 10.41 10.19 5.62
N ALA A 193 9.85 10.78 6.67
CA ALA A 193 10.63 11.40 7.73
C ALA A 193 11.30 10.31 8.58
N LEU A 194 12.63 10.25 8.57
CA LEU A 194 13.42 9.21 9.28
C LEU A 194 13.72 9.53 10.74
N GLY A 195 13.47 10.75 11.19
CA GLY A 195 13.73 11.17 12.56
C GLY A 195 12.97 12.42 12.95
N GLY A 196 12.82 12.65 14.27
CA GLY A 196 12.28 13.89 14.82
C GLY A 196 13.38 14.96 15.00
N PRO A 197 13.02 16.22 15.30
CA PRO A 197 13.98 17.26 15.54
C PRO A 197 14.98 16.87 16.63
N GLY A 198 16.28 16.78 16.28
CA GLY A 198 17.36 16.42 17.22
C GLY A 198 17.56 14.92 17.48
N GLN A 199 16.87 14.04 16.77
CA GLN A 199 17.14 12.60 16.82
C GLN A 199 17.98 12.20 15.60
N PRO A 200 18.97 11.27 15.76
CA PRO A 200 19.70 10.71 14.63
C PRO A 200 18.72 9.96 13.70
N ASN A 201 18.91 10.14 12.40
CA ASN A 201 18.13 9.43 11.39
C ASN A 201 18.54 7.95 11.39
N ALA A 202 17.74 7.10 12.01
CA ALA A 202 18.08 5.69 12.24
C ALA A 202 18.29 4.87 10.96
N TYR A 203 17.72 5.30 9.81
CA TYR A 203 17.76 4.54 8.56
C TYR A 203 18.32 5.37 7.37
N SER A 204 19.18 6.35 7.65
CA SER A 204 19.74 7.21 6.60
C SER A 204 20.59 6.47 5.60
N GLU A 205 21.39 5.51 6.06
CA GLU A 205 22.28 4.72 5.20
C GLU A 205 21.46 3.79 4.29
N GLU A 206 20.44 3.15 4.83
CA GLU A 206 19.52 2.28 4.10
C GLU A 206 18.73 3.06 3.05
N LEU A 207 18.31 4.29 3.38
CA LEU A 207 17.63 5.18 2.43
C LEU A 207 18.54 5.58 1.27
N VAL A 208 19.79 5.99 1.59
CA VAL A 208 20.79 6.34 0.55
C VAL A 208 21.05 5.13 -0.34
N LYS A 209 21.25 3.97 0.24
CA LYS A 209 21.45 2.72 -0.49
C LYS A 209 20.26 2.41 -1.39
N MET A 210 19.03 2.48 -0.84
CA MET A 210 17.79 2.31 -1.63
C MET A 210 17.77 3.25 -2.83
N PHE A 211 18.10 4.53 -2.62
CA PHE A 211 18.08 5.54 -3.69
C PHE A 211 19.09 5.22 -4.79
N VAL A 212 20.36 4.98 -4.43
CA VAL A 212 21.44 4.69 -5.38
C VAL A 212 21.15 3.40 -6.15
N ASP A 213 20.78 2.33 -5.46
CA ASP A 213 20.46 1.04 -6.07
C ASP A 213 19.24 1.13 -7.00
N THR A 214 18.22 1.93 -6.63
CA THR A 214 17.05 2.16 -7.48
C THR A 214 17.42 2.91 -8.75
N LEU A 215 18.23 3.96 -8.65
CA LEU A 215 18.72 4.69 -9.84
C LEU A 215 19.57 3.82 -10.77
N SER A 216 20.37 2.92 -10.20
CA SER A 216 21.17 1.97 -10.99
C SER A 216 20.28 1.04 -11.82
N VAL A 217 19.16 0.56 -11.26
CA VAL A 217 18.17 -0.25 -12.02
C VAL A 217 17.47 0.61 -13.08
N ILE A 218 17.09 1.85 -12.72
CA ILE A 218 16.39 2.76 -13.66
C ILE A 218 17.30 3.12 -14.84
N ALA A 219 18.61 3.26 -14.64
CA ALA A 219 19.58 3.52 -15.73
C ALA A 219 19.61 2.39 -16.78
N ASN A 220 19.29 1.15 -16.40
CA ASN A 220 19.11 0.04 -17.36
C ASN A 220 17.81 0.16 -18.16
N ILE A 221 16.78 0.79 -17.58
CA ILE A 221 15.46 0.97 -18.22
C ILE A 221 15.45 2.23 -19.12
N ILE A 222 16.04 3.31 -18.62
CA ILE A 222 16.13 4.61 -19.31
C ILE A 222 17.64 4.95 -19.39
N PRO A 223 18.28 4.71 -20.53
CA PRO A 223 19.68 5.06 -20.70
C PRO A 223 19.94 6.55 -20.47
N LEU A 224 21.05 6.88 -19.80
CA LEU A 224 21.39 8.27 -19.44
C LEU A 224 21.62 9.16 -20.66
N GLU A 225 21.97 8.57 -21.81
CA GLU A 225 22.19 9.26 -23.08
C GLU A 225 20.88 9.59 -23.80
N LEU A 226 19.75 9.09 -23.31
CA LEU A 226 18.45 9.30 -23.95
C LEU A 226 18.02 10.76 -23.83
N ASP A 227 17.80 11.42 -24.97
CA ASP A 227 17.18 12.75 -24.98
C ASP A 227 15.69 12.65 -24.66
N LEU A 228 15.35 12.88 -23.39
CA LEU A 228 13.98 12.84 -22.90
C LEU A 228 13.07 13.87 -23.57
N LYS A 229 13.63 15.00 -24.06
CA LYS A 229 12.84 16.05 -24.71
C LYS A 229 12.22 15.54 -26.02
N THR A 230 12.96 14.73 -26.76
CA THR A 230 12.49 14.15 -28.02
C THR A 230 11.77 12.83 -27.81
N THR A 231 12.19 12.01 -26.85
CA THR A 231 11.66 10.67 -26.64
C THR A 231 10.33 10.66 -25.87
N TYR A 232 10.18 11.52 -24.85
CA TYR A 232 8.97 11.55 -24.01
C TYR A 232 7.68 11.73 -24.82
N PRO A 233 7.56 12.69 -25.78
CA PRO A 233 6.34 12.86 -26.56
C PRO A 233 5.99 11.67 -27.46
N GLN A 234 7.00 10.87 -27.84
CA GLN A 234 6.87 9.72 -28.72
C GLN A 234 6.65 8.41 -27.97
N SER A 235 6.85 8.41 -26.63
CA SER A 235 6.68 7.24 -25.79
C SER A 235 5.19 6.92 -25.57
N ASN A 236 4.90 5.65 -25.33
CA ASN A 236 3.55 5.24 -24.94
C ASN A 236 3.18 5.77 -23.53
N SER A 237 1.89 5.77 -23.20
CA SER A 237 1.36 6.32 -21.94
C SER A 237 2.00 5.68 -20.69
N ARG A 238 2.35 4.40 -20.73
CA ARG A 238 2.97 3.70 -19.59
C ARG A 238 4.39 4.20 -19.33
N ASP A 239 5.17 4.40 -20.37
CA ASP A 239 6.55 4.89 -20.27
C ASP A 239 6.57 6.38 -19.91
N GLN A 240 5.63 7.16 -20.43
CA GLN A 240 5.44 8.55 -19.99
C GLN A 240 5.15 8.63 -18.48
N GLN A 241 4.27 7.76 -17.97
CA GLN A 241 4.00 7.68 -16.54
C GLN A 241 5.24 7.28 -15.75
N PHE A 242 6.07 6.37 -16.27
CA PHE A 242 7.30 5.96 -15.60
C PHE A 242 8.29 7.13 -15.49
N ILE A 243 8.48 7.89 -16.56
CA ILE A 243 9.34 9.09 -16.56
C ILE A 243 8.81 10.15 -15.57
N GLN A 244 7.49 10.38 -15.54
CA GLN A 244 6.87 11.28 -14.56
C GLN A 244 7.10 10.80 -13.14
N GLN A 245 6.96 9.49 -12.90
CA GLN A 245 7.17 8.90 -11.59
C GLN A 245 8.63 8.97 -11.15
N LEU A 246 9.57 8.84 -12.09
CA LEU A 246 10.99 9.06 -11.81
C LEU A 246 11.26 10.50 -11.34
N ALA A 247 10.65 11.48 -12.01
CA ALA A 247 10.79 12.87 -11.57
C ALA A 247 10.23 13.09 -10.14
N LEU A 248 9.09 12.48 -9.82
CA LEU A 248 8.52 12.51 -8.46
C LEU A 248 9.42 11.81 -7.45
N PHE A 249 10.00 10.66 -7.79
CA PHE A 249 10.94 9.93 -6.93
C PHE A 249 12.14 10.81 -6.57
N LEU A 250 12.73 11.46 -7.55
CA LEU A 250 13.85 12.39 -7.33
C LEU A 250 13.42 13.58 -6.45
N CYS A 251 12.32 14.24 -6.80
CA CYS A 251 11.83 15.41 -6.07
C CYS A 251 11.48 15.09 -4.62
N ASN A 252 10.78 13.99 -4.36
CA ASN A 252 10.37 13.61 -3.00
C ASN A 252 11.58 13.24 -2.14
N THR A 253 12.50 12.42 -2.67
CA THR A 253 13.68 12.01 -1.91
C THR A 253 14.58 13.20 -1.58
N PHE A 254 14.87 14.06 -2.57
CA PHE A 254 15.67 15.25 -2.32
C PHE A 254 14.96 16.28 -1.44
N GLY A 255 13.65 16.51 -1.67
CA GLY A 255 12.88 17.47 -0.87
C GLY A 255 12.77 17.10 0.60
N ALA A 256 12.68 15.80 0.91
CA ALA A 256 12.60 15.32 2.29
C ALA A 256 13.97 15.30 3.00
N HIS A 257 15.07 15.17 2.27
CA HIS A 257 16.41 14.87 2.83
C HIS A 257 17.52 15.83 2.38
N VAL A 258 17.17 17.07 1.99
CA VAL A 258 18.15 18.10 1.56
C VAL A 258 19.22 18.38 2.62
N ASP A 259 18.88 18.32 3.90
CA ASP A 259 19.81 18.55 5.01
C ASP A 259 20.69 17.34 5.34
N VAL A 260 20.37 16.18 4.83
CA VAL A 260 21.19 14.98 5.00
C VAL A 260 22.15 14.90 3.82
N SER A 261 23.45 14.93 4.06
CA SER A 261 24.62 14.78 3.21
C SER A 261 24.53 13.81 2.02
N LEU A 262 23.37 13.72 1.35
CA LEU A 262 23.16 12.95 0.11
C LEU A 262 23.95 13.54 -1.06
N LEU A 263 24.14 14.86 -1.08
CA LEU A 263 24.87 15.56 -2.14
C LEU A 263 26.34 15.12 -2.33
N PRO A 264 27.14 14.88 -1.28
CA PRO A 264 28.52 14.38 -1.46
C PRO A 264 28.58 12.94 -1.99
N VAL A 265 27.66 12.07 -1.55
CA VAL A 265 27.64 10.65 -1.96
C VAL A 265 27.17 10.52 -3.40
N LEU A 266 26.19 11.31 -3.83
CA LEU A 266 25.70 11.33 -5.21
C LEU A 266 26.70 11.95 -6.18
N SER A 267 27.39 13.02 -5.77
CA SER A 267 28.44 13.61 -6.59
C SER A 267 29.65 12.69 -6.73
N TYR A 268 29.97 11.91 -5.72
CA TYR A 268 31.11 10.97 -5.76
C TYR A 268 30.81 9.74 -6.63
N ASN A 269 29.63 9.14 -6.52
CA ASN A 269 29.28 7.95 -7.30
C ASN A 269 28.94 8.25 -8.77
N LEU A 270 28.23 9.36 -9.06
CA LEU A 270 27.94 9.80 -10.43
C LEU A 270 29.19 10.34 -11.18
N LEU A 271 30.24 10.74 -10.45
CA LEU A 271 31.49 11.22 -11.04
C LEU A 271 32.54 10.10 -11.14
N CYS A 272 32.53 9.10 -10.26
CA CYS A 272 33.46 7.98 -10.31
C CYS A 272 33.17 6.99 -11.44
N ASP A 273 31.90 6.74 -11.77
CA ASP A 273 31.52 5.89 -12.92
C ASP A 273 31.82 6.52 -14.29
N ARG A 274 32.15 7.81 -14.34
CA ARG A 274 32.61 8.47 -15.57
C ARG A 274 34.14 8.39 -15.79
N ALA A 275 34.89 7.78 -14.87
CA ALA A 275 36.35 7.71 -14.91
C ALA A 275 36.90 6.32 -15.28
N HIS A 276 36.04 5.40 -15.67
CA HIS A 276 36.38 4.11 -16.30
C HIS A 276 35.56 3.94 -17.58
#